data_fece544164cfb5296a1d4a3381f80ea9
#
_entry.id   fece544164cfb5296a1d4a3381f80ea9
#
_cell.length_a   1.000
_cell.length_b   1.000
_cell.length_c   1.000
_cell.angle_alpha   90.00
_cell.angle_beta   90.00
_cell.angle_gamma   90.00
#
_symmetry.space_group_name_H-M   'P 1'
#
loop_
_entity.id
_entity.type
_entity.pdbx_description
1 polymer ?
#
loop_
_entity_poly.entity_id
_entity_poly.type
_entity_poly.pdbx_seq_one_letter_code
_entity_poly.pdbx_strand_id
1 'polypeptide(L)' 'MLKTIILGATGMVGQQFIAGLQDHPWFKIEGLAASERSADKRYIDAIKNSAGSIQWFGEGEINENIKEMTVK' A
#
# COMPACT_ATOMS: atom_id res chain seq x y z
N MET A 1 -15.36 9.50 8.73
CA MET A 1 -14.02 9.02 8.37
C MET A 1 -13.65 9.50 6.98
N LEU A 2 -12.48 10.10 6.83
CA LEU A 2 -12.04 10.62 5.54
C LEU A 2 -11.50 9.50 4.67
N LYS A 3 -11.97 9.44 3.43
CA LYS A 3 -11.50 8.47 2.45
C LYS A 3 -10.20 8.97 1.84
N THR A 4 -9.20 8.11 1.80
CA THR A 4 -7.84 8.46 1.37
C THR A 4 -7.36 7.54 0.27
N ILE A 5 -6.74 8.11 -0.75
CA ILE A 5 -6.07 7.36 -1.81
C ILE A 5 -4.57 7.63 -1.67
N ILE A 6 -3.78 6.59 -1.63
CA ILE A 6 -2.32 6.71 -1.51
C ILE A 6 -1.71 6.66 -2.90
N LEU A 7 -1.09 7.77 -3.32
CA LEU A 7 -0.34 7.83 -4.58
C LEU A 7 1.09 7.39 -4.33
N GLY A 8 1.67 6.69 -5.29
CA GLY A 8 3.01 6.14 -5.13
C GLY A 8 3.08 5.08 -4.04
N ALA A 9 2.04 4.26 -3.92
CA ALA A 9 1.84 3.34 -2.81
C ALA A 9 2.96 2.30 -2.66
N THR A 10 3.66 1.96 -3.73
CA THR A 10 4.75 0.98 -3.70
C THR A 10 6.09 1.59 -3.35
N GLY A 11 6.21 2.92 -3.37
CA GLY A 11 7.43 3.61 -3.01
C GLY A 11 7.60 3.72 -1.51
N MET A 12 8.81 4.09 -1.07
CA MET A 12 9.13 4.18 0.36
C MET A 12 8.24 5.17 1.11
N VAL A 13 8.04 6.36 0.55
CA VAL A 13 7.21 7.40 1.18
C VAL A 13 5.74 6.95 1.23
N GLY A 14 5.22 6.39 0.14
CA GLY A 14 3.85 5.88 0.10
C GLY A 14 3.61 4.79 1.13
N GLN A 15 4.58 3.89 1.29
CA GLN A 15 4.50 2.82 2.29
C GLN A 15 4.45 3.39 3.71
N GLN A 16 5.22 4.44 3.98
CA GLN A 16 5.20 5.09 5.29
C GLN A 16 3.84 5.74 5.57
N PHE A 17 3.21 6.34 4.56
CA PHE A 17 1.86 6.87 4.70
C PHE A 17 0.85 5.76 5.01
N ILE A 18 0.96 4.62 4.32
CA ILE A 18 0.08 3.48 4.60
C ILE A 18 0.27 3.03 6.04
N ALA A 19 1.51 2.87 6.50
CA ALA A 19 1.79 2.45 7.86
C ALA A 19 1.17 3.40 8.89
N GLY A 20 1.21 4.70 8.62
CA GLY A 20 0.66 5.70 9.53
C GLY A 20 -0.86 5.82 9.49
N LEU A 21 -1.47 5.52 8.36
CA LEU A 21 -2.90 5.77 8.17
C LEU A 21 -3.79 4.53 8.23
N GLN A 22 -3.23 3.32 8.08
CA GLN A 22 -4.06 2.12 7.95
C GLN A 22 -4.94 1.85 9.17
N ASP A 23 -4.52 2.27 10.36
CA ASP A 23 -5.29 2.10 11.59
C ASP A 23 -5.68 3.44 12.21
N HIS A 24 -5.58 4.53 11.43
CA HIS A 24 -5.89 5.85 11.93
C HIS A 24 -7.41 6.03 12.08
N PRO A 25 -7.88 6.56 13.23
CA PRO A 25 -9.34 6.62 13.48
C PRO A 25 -10.10 7.58 12.57
N TRP A 26 -9.40 8.55 11.93
CA TRP A 26 -10.05 9.56 11.09
C TRP A 26 -9.90 9.31 9.60
N PHE A 27 -9.07 8.35 9.20
CA PHE A 27 -8.79 8.09 7.78
C PHE A 27 -9.06 6.65 7.44
N LYS A 28 -9.57 6.43 6.24
CA LYS A 28 -9.75 5.10 5.69
C LYS A 28 -9.04 5.05 4.34
N ILE A 29 -8.11 4.14 4.17
CA ILE A 29 -7.44 3.95 2.89
C ILE A 29 -8.42 3.23 1.97
N GLU A 30 -8.90 3.95 0.94
CA GLU A 30 -9.88 3.43 -0.02
C GLU A 30 -9.24 2.97 -1.32
N GLY A 31 -8.04 3.44 -1.63
CA GLY A 31 -7.38 3.06 -2.86
C GLY A 31 -5.89 3.26 -2.81
N LEU A 32 -5.21 2.52 -3.66
CA LEU A 32 -3.77 2.58 -3.82
C LEU A 32 -3.47 2.78 -5.29
N ALA A 33 -2.55 3.69 -5.60
CA ALA A 33 -2.13 3.96 -6.96
C ALA A 33 -0.61 3.99 -7.04
N ALA A 34 -0.07 3.47 -8.13
CA ALA A 34 1.37 3.41 -8.34
C ALA A 34 1.64 3.42 -9.85
N SER A 35 2.90 3.15 -10.25
CA SER A 35 3.28 3.12 -11.65
C SER A 35 2.59 1.96 -12.38
N GLU A 36 2.66 1.98 -13.72
CA GLU A 36 2.09 0.92 -14.57
C GLU A 36 2.61 -0.47 -14.21
N ARG A 37 3.84 -0.56 -13.71
CA ARG A 37 4.43 -1.84 -13.31
C ARG A 37 3.66 -2.50 -12.17
N SER A 38 3.02 -1.70 -11.33
CA SER A 38 2.29 -2.18 -10.17
C SER A 38 0.79 -2.25 -10.40
N ALA A 39 0.28 -1.65 -11.47
CA ALA A 39 -1.14 -1.59 -11.73
C ALA A 39 -1.76 -2.99 -11.89
N ASP A 40 -2.99 -3.14 -11.42
CA ASP A 40 -3.78 -4.36 -11.48
C ASP A 40 -3.24 -5.52 -10.64
N LYS A 41 -2.21 -5.29 -9.83
CA LYS A 41 -1.70 -6.29 -8.89
C LYS A 41 -2.27 -6.04 -7.51
N ARG A 42 -2.39 -7.10 -6.69
CA ARG A 42 -2.66 -6.92 -5.28
C ARG A 42 -1.46 -6.20 -4.66
N TYR A 43 -1.73 -5.38 -3.66
CA TYR A 43 -0.66 -4.58 -3.06
C TYR A 43 0.50 -5.45 -2.57
N ILE A 44 0.20 -6.58 -1.92
CA ILE A 44 1.25 -7.47 -1.41
C ILE A 44 2.14 -8.01 -2.54
N ASP A 45 1.59 -8.20 -3.73
CA ASP A 45 2.37 -8.65 -4.88
C ASP A 45 3.13 -7.50 -5.53
N ALA A 46 2.54 -6.29 -5.51
CA ALA A 46 3.16 -5.12 -6.12
C ALA A 46 4.43 -4.67 -5.40
N ILE A 47 4.56 -4.96 -4.12
CA ILE A 47 5.76 -4.59 -3.34
C ILE A 47 6.80 -5.69 -3.27
N LYS A 48 6.61 -6.79 -3.99
CA LYS A 48 7.63 -7.84 -4.09
C LYS A 48 8.68 -7.45 -5.11
N ASN A 49 9.95 -7.80 -4.82
CA ASN A 49 11.01 -7.60 -5.79
C ASN A 49 11.05 -8.78 -6.78
N SER A 50 12.01 -8.78 -7.71
CA SER A 50 12.13 -9.82 -8.73
C SER A 50 12.41 -11.20 -8.15
N ALA A 51 12.95 -11.27 -6.95
CA ALA A 51 13.20 -12.54 -6.25
C ALA A 51 11.97 -13.02 -5.45
N GLY A 52 10.88 -12.27 -5.46
CA GLY A 52 9.67 -12.60 -4.73
C GLY A 52 9.67 -12.17 -3.26
N SER A 53 10.70 -11.43 -2.83
CA SER A 53 10.78 -10.95 -1.44
C SER A 53 9.98 -9.67 -1.28
N ILE A 54 9.24 -9.57 -0.18
CA ILE A 54 8.43 -8.41 0.12
C ILE A 54 9.32 -7.26 0.56
N GLN A 55 9.12 -6.09 -0.05
CA GLN A 55 9.89 -4.87 0.22
C GLN A 55 9.01 -3.88 0.99
N TRP A 56 8.72 -4.18 2.24
CA TRP A 56 7.93 -3.31 3.11
C TRP A 56 8.85 -2.50 4.01
N PHE A 57 8.76 -1.17 3.89
CA PHE A 57 9.61 -0.22 4.63
C PHE A 57 8.82 0.60 5.66
N GLY A 58 7.53 0.33 5.81
CA GLY A 58 6.72 0.97 6.84
C GLY A 58 6.90 0.31 8.20
N GLU A 59 6.53 1.02 9.26
CA GLU A 59 6.55 0.43 10.59
C GLU A 59 5.40 -0.56 10.78
N GLY A 60 5.66 -1.63 11.52
CA GLY A 60 4.66 -2.64 11.82
C GLY A 60 4.31 -3.49 10.61
N GLU A 61 3.17 -4.14 10.68
CA GLU A 61 2.70 -5.02 9.62
C GLU A 61 1.62 -4.35 8.79
N ILE A 62 1.49 -4.79 7.54
CA ILE A 62 0.43 -4.33 6.65
C ILE A 62 -0.87 -5.05 7.02
N ASN A 63 -1.98 -4.31 7.16
CA ASN A 63 -3.28 -4.91 7.40
C ASN A 63 -3.71 -5.80 6.23
N GLU A 64 -4.42 -6.88 6.51
CA GLU A 64 -4.85 -7.82 5.47
C GLU A 64 -5.69 -7.17 4.38
N ASN A 65 -6.58 -6.24 4.74
CA ASN A 65 -7.39 -5.55 3.74
C ASN A 65 -6.54 -4.70 2.77
N ILE A 66 -5.42 -4.15 3.26
CA ILE A 66 -4.50 -3.40 2.40
C ILE A 66 -3.74 -4.33 1.47
N LYS A 67 -3.28 -5.47 1.99
CA LYS A 67 -2.55 -6.47 1.18
C LYS A 67 -3.36 -6.91 -0.03
N GLU A 68 -4.67 -7.04 0.13
CA GLU A 68 -5.55 -7.55 -0.91
C GLU A 68 -6.07 -6.47 -1.85
N MET A 69 -5.83 -5.19 -1.57
CA MET A 69 -6.26 -4.11 -2.45
C MET A 69 -5.55 -4.19 -3.80
N THR A 70 -6.31 -4.00 -4.86
CA THR A 70 -5.75 -3.91 -6.21
C THR A 70 -5.17 -2.52 -6.42
N VAL A 71 -3.91 -2.46 -6.82
CA VAL A 71 -3.22 -1.20 -7.17
C VAL A 71 -3.73 -0.71 -8.52
N LYS A 72 -4.01 0.57 -8.60
CA LYS A 72 -4.53 1.20 -9.82
C LYS A 72 -3.54 2.09 -10.51
#